data_b95df3e0f30feba7ae8b99d1bfea5ebd
#
_entry.id   b95df3e0f30feba7ae8b99d1bfea5ebd
#
_cell.length_a   1.000
_cell.length_b   1.000
_cell.length_c   1.000
_cell.angle_alpha   90.00
_cell.angle_beta   90.00
_cell.angle_gamma   90.00
#
_symmetry.space_group_name_H-M   'P 1'
#
loop_
_entity.id
_entity.type
_entity.pdbx_description
1 polymer ?
#
loop_
_entity_poly.entity_id
_entity_poly.type
_entity_poly.pdbx_seq_one_letter_code
_entity_poly.pdbx_strand_id
1 'polypeptide(L)'
;VTASSRTRFTPKNPSWYEDLAARESEIDLNERLDSPALDEDLNHVDENYLEISRTSSVIRGLGVLIGIMYFLFAVSFLFPMLIEQWYDYFVTAPWFGLYYCTMLLGATLAASLFALHDCLLPRDTPVRFNRNTRKIYVYEYKASLRRLQRWRTEIKIYDWDQVEAEIAKVSASTGKTYVVRHELVLVICKAGSNEVIDRISLKGNDVTVETLYQLWSYIRRFMAYGPARIPDLKARVQGVSFVSSLFHFMPYISPTEEGRRFRSKMRWLDYPIIFLTIWFFWIWLPLGLCYYIAMKCAPEPRWPAEVGEESRQGKEASRS
;
A
#
# COMPACT_ATOMS: atom_id res chain seq x y z
N VAL A 1 11.36 -23.99 14.16
CA VAL A 1 10.55 -24.54 13.07
C VAL A 1 11.49 -24.74 11.89
N THR A 2 11.73 -25.98 11.48
CA THR A 2 12.54 -26.28 10.30
C THR A 2 11.74 -25.88 9.06
N ALA A 3 12.21 -24.86 8.35
CA ALA A 3 11.60 -24.43 7.10
C ALA A 3 11.53 -25.60 6.12
N SER A 4 10.35 -25.91 5.62
CA SER A 4 10.16 -26.93 4.59
C SER A 4 10.92 -26.50 3.33
N SER A 5 11.73 -27.38 2.78
CA SER A 5 12.48 -27.10 1.54
C SER A 5 11.58 -27.05 0.28
N ARG A 6 10.29 -27.35 0.42
CA ARG A 6 9.33 -27.40 -0.68
C ARG A 6 7.99 -26.84 -0.25
N THR A 7 7.38 -26.04 -1.13
CA THR A 7 5.99 -25.59 -0.94
C THR A 7 5.00 -26.72 -1.15
N ARG A 8 3.88 -26.64 -0.43
CA ARG A 8 2.71 -27.51 -0.64
C ARG A 8 1.83 -27.05 -1.79
N PHE A 9 2.01 -25.82 -2.31
CA PHE A 9 1.13 -25.21 -3.31
C PHE A 9 1.60 -25.47 -4.75
N THR A 10 0.65 -25.69 -5.65
CA THR A 10 0.89 -25.92 -7.09
C THR A 10 -0.05 -25.02 -7.92
N PRO A 11 0.51 -24.20 -8.87
CA PRO A 11 1.93 -24.02 -9.18
C PRO A 11 2.67 -23.24 -8.09
N LYS A 12 3.99 -23.51 -7.96
CA LYS A 12 4.87 -22.79 -7.05
C LYS A 12 4.98 -21.32 -7.45
N ASN A 13 4.97 -20.42 -6.45
CA ASN A 13 5.28 -19.02 -6.66
C ASN A 13 6.78 -18.86 -7.00
N PRO A 14 7.14 -18.15 -8.08
CA PRO A 14 8.55 -17.90 -8.43
C PRO A 14 9.35 -17.21 -7.30
N SER A 15 8.69 -16.36 -6.53
CA SER A 15 9.25 -15.62 -5.39
C SER A 15 9.05 -16.33 -4.04
N TRP A 16 8.61 -17.57 -4.04
CA TRP A 16 8.31 -18.29 -2.81
C TRP A 16 9.51 -18.37 -1.86
N TYR A 17 9.26 -18.09 -0.59
CA TYR A 17 10.23 -18.19 0.48
C TYR A 17 9.84 -19.31 1.46
N GLU A 18 8.61 -19.28 2.00
CA GLU A 18 8.12 -20.24 2.99
C GLU A 18 6.59 -20.31 3.00
N ASP A 19 6.04 -21.51 3.27
CA ASP A 19 4.60 -21.65 3.53
C ASP A 19 4.32 -21.36 5.00
N LEU A 20 3.32 -20.54 5.28
CA LEU A 20 2.88 -20.26 6.63
C LEU A 20 2.06 -21.42 7.22
N ALA A 21 1.86 -21.37 8.54
CA ALA A 21 1.04 -22.33 9.24
C ALA A 21 -0.34 -22.44 8.56
N ALA A 22 -0.79 -23.69 8.33
CA ALA A 22 -2.08 -23.93 7.72
C ALA A 22 -3.21 -23.24 8.52
N ARG A 23 -4.22 -22.78 7.83
CA ARG A 23 -5.39 -22.12 8.43
C ARG A 23 -5.95 -22.95 9.59
N GLU A 24 -6.05 -24.26 9.42
CA GLU A 24 -6.62 -25.21 10.41
C GLU A 24 -5.62 -25.72 11.44
N SER A 25 -4.33 -25.37 11.30
CA SER A 25 -3.34 -25.80 12.28
C SER A 25 -3.62 -25.18 13.65
N GLU A 26 -3.15 -25.84 14.71
CA GLU A 26 -3.29 -25.38 16.08
C GLU A 26 -2.84 -23.92 16.23
N ILE A 27 -3.65 -23.12 16.91
CA ILE A 27 -3.38 -21.71 17.13
C ILE A 27 -2.82 -21.57 18.54
N ASP A 28 -1.57 -21.16 18.66
CA ASP A 28 -0.97 -20.85 19.95
C ASP A 28 -1.52 -19.50 20.46
N LEU A 29 -2.42 -19.57 21.44
CA LEU A 29 -3.01 -18.39 22.08
C LEU A 29 -2.04 -17.63 22.98
N ASN A 30 -0.90 -18.23 23.36
CA ASN A 30 0.13 -17.59 24.17
C ASN A 30 1.17 -16.82 23.33
N GLU A 31 1.17 -17.00 22.02
CA GLU A 31 2.02 -16.23 21.13
C GLU A 31 1.72 -14.74 21.30
N ARG A 32 2.73 -13.95 21.56
CA ARG A 32 2.59 -12.48 21.67
C ARG A 32 2.43 -11.86 20.30
N LEU A 33 1.36 -11.11 20.12
CA LEU A 33 1.07 -10.35 18.89
C LEU A 33 1.29 -8.86 19.20
N ASP A 34 2.53 -8.47 19.35
CA ASP A 34 2.94 -7.13 19.78
C ASP A 34 3.67 -6.32 18.70
N SER A 35 3.61 -6.79 17.44
CA SER A 35 4.24 -6.06 16.35
C SER A 35 3.61 -4.69 16.15
N PRO A 36 4.41 -3.62 16.20
CA PRO A 36 3.93 -2.26 15.95
C PRO A 36 3.29 -2.06 14.58
N ALA A 37 3.67 -2.89 13.62
CA ALA A 37 3.19 -2.79 12.26
C ALA A 37 1.76 -3.33 12.06
N LEU A 38 1.21 -4.06 13.03
CA LEU A 38 -0.19 -4.49 13.00
C LEU A 38 -1.15 -3.30 13.14
N ASP A 39 -0.81 -2.32 14.00
CA ASP A 39 -1.63 -1.12 14.20
C ASP A 39 -1.76 -0.26 12.94
N GLU A 40 -0.72 -0.24 12.10
CA GLU A 40 -0.65 0.62 10.91
C GLU A 40 -1.53 0.11 9.76
N ASP A 41 -1.71 -1.21 9.69
CA ASP A 41 -2.44 -1.86 8.60
C ASP A 41 -3.91 -2.13 8.95
N LEU A 42 -4.31 -1.93 10.20
CA LEU A 42 -5.67 -2.21 10.66
C LEU A 42 -6.61 -1.04 10.35
N ASN A 43 -7.55 -1.26 9.41
CA ASN A 43 -8.59 -0.28 9.08
C ASN A 43 -9.80 -0.39 10.00
N HIS A 44 -10.20 -1.61 10.33
CA HIS A 44 -11.37 -1.87 11.18
C HIS A 44 -11.30 -3.26 11.80
N VAL A 45 -11.79 -3.37 13.04
CA VAL A 45 -12.03 -4.64 13.70
C VAL A 45 -13.28 -4.54 14.57
N ASP A 46 -14.20 -5.46 14.38
CA ASP A 46 -15.36 -5.65 15.24
C ASP A 46 -15.67 -7.15 15.41
N GLU A 47 -16.84 -7.49 15.96
CA GLU A 47 -17.22 -8.89 16.14
C GLU A 47 -17.49 -9.63 14.84
N ASN A 48 -17.82 -8.92 13.78
CA ASN A 48 -18.27 -9.47 12.50
C ASN A 48 -17.14 -9.57 11.47
N TYR A 49 -16.31 -8.52 11.36
CA TYR A 49 -15.27 -8.50 10.36
C TYR A 49 -14.01 -7.75 10.79
N LEU A 50 -12.91 -8.15 10.18
CA LEU A 50 -11.61 -7.53 10.25
C LEU A 50 -11.27 -6.94 8.88
N GLU A 51 -10.83 -5.69 8.82
CA GLU A 51 -10.39 -5.06 7.57
C GLU A 51 -8.95 -4.62 7.68
N ILE A 52 -8.12 -5.10 6.74
CA ILE A 52 -6.70 -4.83 6.66
C ILE A 52 -6.40 -4.01 5.42
N SER A 53 -5.64 -2.94 5.60
CA SER A 53 -5.12 -2.09 4.51
C SER A 53 -4.02 -2.82 3.74
N ARG A 54 -4.04 -2.69 2.42
CA ARG A 54 -2.94 -3.10 1.54
C ARG A 54 -2.27 -1.84 0.98
N THR A 55 -1.61 -1.09 1.83
CA THR A 55 -0.94 0.14 1.40
C THR A 55 0.16 -0.21 0.40
N SER A 56 0.10 0.41 -0.77
CA SER A 56 1.13 0.24 -1.81
C SER A 56 2.50 0.67 -1.28
N SER A 57 3.54 -0.08 -1.60
CA SER A 57 4.94 0.30 -1.38
C SER A 57 5.40 1.49 -2.24
N VAL A 58 4.55 2.00 -3.12
CA VAL A 58 4.84 3.14 -3.99
C VAL A 58 4.83 4.43 -3.16
N ILE A 59 5.88 5.23 -3.28
CA ILE A 59 5.98 6.55 -2.66
C ILE A 59 4.98 7.47 -3.36
N ARG A 60 3.84 7.70 -2.74
CA ARG A 60 2.83 8.63 -3.23
C ARG A 60 3.29 10.08 -3.09
N GLY A 61 2.80 10.93 -3.99
CA GLY A 61 3.16 12.34 -4.03
C GLY A 61 4.39 12.63 -4.88
N LEU A 62 5.18 11.62 -5.23
CA LEU A 62 6.36 11.81 -6.07
C LEU A 62 5.99 12.25 -7.48
N GLY A 63 4.96 11.65 -8.08
CA GLY A 63 4.47 12.06 -9.40
C GLY A 63 3.92 13.48 -9.41
N VAL A 64 3.19 13.88 -8.35
CA VAL A 64 2.73 15.25 -8.17
C VAL A 64 3.91 16.21 -8.01
N LEU A 65 4.93 15.84 -7.22
CA LEU A 65 6.14 16.65 -7.05
C LEU A 65 6.88 16.85 -8.37
N ILE A 66 7.09 15.77 -9.14
CA ILE A 66 7.71 15.84 -10.47
C ILE A 66 6.90 16.76 -11.39
N GLY A 67 5.58 16.63 -11.38
CA GLY A 67 4.68 17.49 -12.17
C GLY A 67 4.82 18.97 -11.82
N ILE A 68 4.84 19.31 -10.52
CA ILE A 68 5.02 20.69 -10.05
C ILE A 68 6.40 21.22 -10.40
N MET A 69 7.45 20.46 -10.16
CA MET A 69 8.83 20.85 -10.46
C MET A 69 9.02 21.10 -11.95
N TYR A 70 8.49 20.18 -12.78
CA TYR A 70 8.50 20.36 -14.24
C TYR A 70 7.74 21.63 -14.65
N PHE A 71 6.55 21.85 -14.10
CA PHE A 71 5.75 23.06 -14.41
C PHE A 71 6.51 24.34 -14.07
N LEU A 72 7.10 24.43 -12.87
CA LEU A 72 7.90 25.57 -12.46
C LEU A 72 9.11 25.77 -13.38
N PHE A 73 9.80 24.70 -13.74
CA PHE A 73 10.92 24.75 -14.67
C PHE A 73 10.48 25.20 -16.08
N ALA A 74 9.36 24.68 -16.58
CA ALA A 74 8.84 25.05 -17.88
C ALA A 74 8.47 26.54 -17.93
N VAL A 75 7.76 27.04 -16.92
CA VAL A 75 7.35 28.45 -16.86
C VAL A 75 8.54 29.40 -16.68
N SER A 76 9.53 29.00 -15.88
CA SER A 76 10.68 29.88 -15.58
C SER A 76 11.76 29.90 -16.64
N PHE A 77 11.90 28.81 -17.40
CA PHE A 77 13.01 28.63 -18.35
C PHE A 77 12.57 28.26 -19.75
N LEU A 78 11.74 27.23 -19.91
CA LEU A 78 11.44 26.70 -21.25
C LEU A 78 10.55 27.64 -22.09
N PHE A 79 9.50 28.21 -21.49
CA PHE A 79 8.64 29.15 -22.20
C PHE A 79 9.32 30.50 -22.50
N PRO A 80 10.05 31.15 -21.58
CA PRO A 80 10.83 32.33 -21.89
C PRO A 80 11.85 32.08 -23.00
N MET A 81 12.60 31.00 -22.96
CA MET A 81 13.55 30.61 -24.00
C MET A 81 12.86 30.44 -25.35
N LEU A 82 11.68 29.85 -25.41
CA LEU A 82 10.90 29.71 -26.63
C LEU A 82 10.46 31.07 -27.19
N ILE A 83 10.07 32.00 -26.32
CA ILE A 83 9.62 33.34 -26.70
C ILE A 83 10.80 34.20 -27.21
N GLU A 84 11.93 34.16 -26.49
CA GLU A 84 13.13 34.95 -26.84
C GLU A 84 13.78 34.49 -28.15
N GLN A 85 13.76 33.17 -28.37
CA GLN A 85 14.43 32.56 -29.54
C GLN A 85 13.44 32.09 -30.63
N TRP A 86 12.17 32.56 -30.57
CA TRP A 86 11.15 32.11 -31.51
C TRP A 86 11.52 32.34 -32.99
N TYR A 87 12.17 33.49 -33.29
CA TYR A 87 12.62 33.81 -34.67
C TYR A 87 13.64 32.82 -35.18
N ASP A 88 14.66 32.52 -34.37
CA ASP A 88 15.69 31.57 -34.74
C ASP A 88 15.14 30.16 -34.92
N TYR A 89 14.24 29.73 -34.03
CA TYR A 89 13.66 28.41 -34.07
C TYR A 89 12.65 28.21 -35.19
N PHE A 90 11.84 29.21 -35.52
CA PHE A 90 10.76 29.00 -36.48
C PHE A 90 11.03 29.64 -37.86
N VAL A 91 11.89 30.63 -37.94
CA VAL A 91 12.21 31.31 -39.17
C VAL A 91 13.54 30.84 -39.75
N THR A 92 14.60 30.78 -38.94
CA THR A 92 15.95 30.42 -39.40
C THR A 92 16.14 28.90 -39.45
N ALA A 93 15.63 28.17 -38.45
CA ALA A 93 15.75 26.72 -38.33
C ALA A 93 14.42 26.04 -37.94
N PRO A 94 13.42 26.01 -38.85
CA PRO A 94 12.04 25.56 -38.48
C PRO A 94 11.99 24.11 -37.99
N TRP A 95 12.88 23.24 -38.46
CA TRP A 95 12.96 21.86 -37.96
C TRP A 95 13.39 21.76 -36.49
N PHE A 96 14.25 22.70 -36.07
CA PHE A 96 14.66 22.76 -34.67
C PHE A 96 13.53 23.27 -33.78
N GLY A 97 12.78 24.27 -34.25
CA GLY A 97 11.55 24.75 -33.54
C GLY A 97 10.52 23.65 -33.39
N LEU A 98 10.25 22.87 -34.44
CA LEU A 98 9.34 21.73 -34.40
C LEU A 98 9.82 20.67 -33.40
N TYR A 99 11.11 20.32 -33.40
CA TYR A 99 11.71 19.38 -32.45
C TYR A 99 11.54 19.88 -31.00
N TYR A 100 11.86 21.15 -30.74
CA TYR A 100 11.72 21.75 -29.41
C TYR A 100 10.27 21.72 -28.92
N CYS A 101 9.31 22.12 -29.73
CA CYS A 101 7.90 22.04 -29.38
C CYS A 101 7.42 20.62 -29.12
N THR A 102 7.87 19.66 -29.90
CA THR A 102 7.53 18.25 -29.73
C THR A 102 8.08 17.69 -28.41
N MET A 103 9.33 18.02 -28.06
CA MET A 103 9.95 17.65 -26.80
C MET A 103 9.23 18.30 -25.61
N LEU A 104 8.92 19.58 -25.70
CA LEU A 104 8.19 20.31 -24.66
C LEU A 104 6.81 19.69 -24.41
N LEU A 105 6.06 19.41 -25.49
CA LEU A 105 4.74 18.78 -25.42
C LEU A 105 4.84 17.37 -24.82
N GLY A 106 5.80 16.58 -25.28
CA GLY A 106 6.03 15.21 -24.78
C GLY A 106 6.38 15.19 -23.29
N ALA A 107 7.28 16.09 -22.85
CA ALA A 107 7.65 16.22 -21.45
C ALA A 107 6.48 16.70 -20.57
N THR A 108 5.68 17.66 -21.05
CA THR A 108 4.49 18.15 -20.38
C THR A 108 3.46 17.02 -20.21
N LEU A 109 3.23 16.25 -21.27
CA LEU A 109 2.32 15.10 -21.22
C LEU A 109 2.81 14.05 -20.23
N ALA A 110 4.09 13.69 -20.26
CA ALA A 110 4.68 12.73 -19.35
C ALA A 110 4.56 13.17 -17.89
N ALA A 111 4.96 14.42 -17.56
CA ALA A 111 4.84 14.98 -16.22
C ALA A 111 3.39 15.01 -15.74
N SER A 112 2.45 15.37 -16.59
CA SER A 112 1.02 15.36 -16.29
C SER A 112 0.49 13.95 -16.02
N LEU A 113 0.91 12.95 -16.80
CA LEU A 113 0.52 11.56 -16.59
C LEU A 113 1.05 11.01 -15.26
N PHE A 114 2.28 11.35 -14.85
CA PHE A 114 2.82 10.97 -13.54
C PHE A 114 2.01 11.59 -12.39
N ALA A 115 1.68 12.88 -12.47
CA ALA A 115 0.87 13.55 -11.45
C ALA A 115 -0.55 12.98 -11.38
N LEU A 116 -1.18 12.74 -12.53
CA LEU A 116 -2.51 12.13 -12.62
C LEU A 116 -2.52 10.70 -12.09
N HIS A 117 -1.48 9.91 -12.36
CA HIS A 117 -1.36 8.56 -11.82
C HIS A 117 -1.42 8.56 -10.30
N ASP A 118 -0.67 9.43 -9.62
CA ASP A 118 -0.70 9.57 -8.16
C ASP A 118 -2.09 9.96 -7.62
N CYS A 119 -2.79 10.84 -8.33
CA CYS A 119 -4.12 11.31 -7.95
C CYS A 119 -5.23 10.29 -8.23
N LEU A 120 -5.07 9.43 -9.23
CA LEU A 120 -6.07 8.43 -9.63
C LEU A 120 -5.91 7.10 -8.89
N LEU A 121 -4.74 6.83 -8.34
CA LEU A 121 -4.48 5.63 -7.55
C LEU A 121 -5.38 5.62 -6.30
N PRO A 122 -6.21 4.59 -6.04
CA PRO A 122 -7.02 4.50 -4.84
C PRO A 122 -6.21 4.68 -3.56
N ARG A 123 -6.80 5.32 -2.54
CA ARG A 123 -6.11 5.54 -1.25
C ARG A 123 -5.65 4.24 -0.61
N ASP A 124 -6.48 3.21 -0.74
CA ASP A 124 -6.24 1.89 -0.19
C ASP A 124 -6.93 0.82 -1.04
N THR A 125 -6.47 -0.41 -0.90
CA THR A 125 -7.08 -1.62 -1.50
C THR A 125 -7.32 -2.64 -0.39
N PRO A 126 -8.28 -2.39 0.51
CA PRO A 126 -8.44 -3.19 1.71
C PRO A 126 -8.86 -4.63 1.40
N VAL A 127 -8.51 -5.53 2.33
CA VAL A 127 -9.04 -6.89 2.39
C VAL A 127 -9.88 -7.00 3.64
N ARG A 128 -11.13 -7.47 3.49
CA ARG A 128 -12.07 -7.67 4.58
C ARG A 128 -12.27 -9.16 4.81
N PHE A 129 -12.03 -9.59 6.03
CA PHE A 129 -12.25 -10.95 6.52
C PHE A 129 -13.54 -10.97 7.33
N ASN A 130 -14.59 -11.57 6.79
CA ASN A 130 -15.87 -11.66 7.49
C ASN A 130 -15.98 -13.01 8.19
N ARG A 131 -16.02 -12.96 9.52
CA ARG A 131 -16.07 -14.14 10.37
C ARG A 131 -17.41 -14.88 10.27
N ASN A 132 -18.52 -14.14 10.19
CA ASN A 132 -19.86 -14.72 10.21
C ASN A 132 -20.19 -15.47 8.91
N THR A 133 -19.83 -14.88 7.78
CA THR A 133 -20.07 -15.51 6.47
C THR A 133 -18.94 -16.43 6.04
N ARG A 134 -17.80 -16.43 6.79
CA ARG A 134 -16.56 -17.14 6.42
C ARG A 134 -16.11 -16.80 5.01
N LYS A 135 -16.23 -15.53 4.62
CA LYS A 135 -15.80 -15.02 3.31
C LYS A 135 -14.73 -13.95 3.44
N ILE A 136 -13.90 -13.86 2.41
CA ILE A 136 -12.92 -12.79 2.24
C ILE A 136 -13.33 -11.95 1.05
N TYR A 137 -13.39 -10.63 1.26
CA TYR A 137 -13.66 -9.66 0.20
C TYR A 137 -12.38 -8.88 -0.07
N VAL A 138 -11.92 -8.94 -1.30
CA VAL A 138 -10.68 -8.30 -1.75
C VAL A 138 -11.04 -7.15 -2.68
N TYR A 139 -10.68 -5.93 -2.26
CA TYR A 139 -10.87 -4.75 -3.08
C TYR A 139 -9.69 -4.59 -4.03
N GLU A 140 -9.94 -4.74 -5.31
CA GLU A 140 -8.94 -4.53 -6.36
C GLU A 140 -9.37 -3.46 -7.35
N TYR A 141 -8.42 -2.93 -8.08
CA TYR A 141 -8.70 -2.02 -9.17
C TYR A 141 -7.89 -2.41 -10.40
N LYS A 142 -8.51 -2.22 -11.56
CA LYS A 142 -7.83 -2.40 -12.85
C LYS A 142 -7.36 -1.05 -13.36
N ALA A 143 -6.04 -0.82 -13.31
CA ALA A 143 -5.43 0.35 -13.92
C ALA A 143 -5.68 0.34 -15.42
N SER A 144 -6.22 1.42 -15.97
CA SER A 144 -6.41 1.59 -17.40
C SER A 144 -5.89 2.96 -17.84
N LEU A 145 -4.75 2.97 -18.51
CA LEU A 145 -4.20 4.19 -19.13
C LEU A 145 -5.05 4.73 -20.28
N ARG A 146 -5.92 3.88 -20.88
CA ARG A 146 -6.79 4.30 -21.98
C ARG A 146 -7.90 5.26 -21.59
N ARG A 147 -8.22 5.34 -20.31
CA ARG A 147 -9.23 6.27 -19.80
C ARG A 147 -8.61 7.04 -18.65
N LEU A 148 -8.44 8.34 -18.81
CA LEU A 148 -8.17 9.31 -17.73
C LEU A 148 -9.35 9.39 -16.72
N GLN A 149 -10.11 8.30 -16.62
CA GLN A 149 -11.23 8.12 -15.71
C GLN A 149 -10.79 7.29 -14.50
N ARG A 150 -11.52 7.44 -13.40
CA ARG A 150 -11.37 6.59 -12.20
C ARG A 150 -11.26 5.12 -12.60
N TRP A 151 -10.26 4.46 -12.09
CA TRP A 151 -10.02 3.05 -12.39
C TRP A 151 -11.19 2.19 -11.93
N ARG A 152 -11.52 1.19 -12.75
CA ARG A 152 -12.61 0.26 -12.40
C ARG A 152 -12.22 -0.54 -11.16
N THR A 153 -13.04 -0.48 -10.15
CA THR A 153 -12.98 -1.36 -8.98
C THR A 153 -13.53 -2.73 -9.32
N GLU A 154 -12.85 -3.76 -8.86
CA GLU A 154 -13.26 -5.14 -8.92
C GLU A 154 -13.22 -5.70 -7.50
N ILE A 155 -14.29 -6.36 -7.07
CA ILE A 155 -14.32 -7.03 -5.79
C ILE A 155 -14.29 -8.50 -6.04
N LYS A 156 -13.24 -9.14 -5.53
CA LYS A 156 -13.10 -10.59 -5.54
C LYS A 156 -13.60 -11.12 -4.21
N ILE A 157 -14.36 -12.23 -4.26
CA ILE A 157 -14.93 -12.87 -3.08
C ILE A 157 -14.42 -14.31 -3.06
N TYR A 158 -13.89 -14.72 -1.91
CA TYR A 158 -13.40 -16.08 -1.69
C TYR A 158 -13.92 -16.64 -0.37
N ASP A 159 -14.10 -17.95 -0.32
CA ASP A 159 -14.42 -18.64 0.92
C ASP A 159 -13.16 -18.77 1.78
N TRP A 160 -13.28 -18.49 3.07
CA TRP A 160 -12.17 -18.62 4.03
C TRP A 160 -11.55 -20.02 3.99
N ASP A 161 -12.36 -21.04 3.72
CA ASP A 161 -11.92 -22.43 3.69
C ASP A 161 -10.98 -22.77 2.52
N GLN A 162 -10.85 -21.88 1.54
CA GLN A 162 -9.95 -21.99 0.40
C GLN A 162 -8.66 -21.17 0.58
N VAL A 163 -8.54 -20.44 1.70
CA VAL A 163 -7.46 -19.48 1.89
C VAL A 163 -6.36 -20.03 2.77
N GLU A 164 -5.17 -20.00 2.26
CA GLU A 164 -3.92 -20.31 2.93
C GLU A 164 -2.96 -19.12 2.80
N ALA A 165 -1.76 -19.20 3.35
CA ALA A 165 -0.78 -18.13 3.25
C ALA A 165 0.65 -18.64 3.02
N GLU A 166 1.39 -17.86 2.25
CA GLU A 166 2.82 -18.05 2.01
C GLU A 166 3.58 -16.72 2.17
N ILE A 167 4.85 -16.79 2.43
CA ILE A 167 5.75 -15.64 2.35
C ILE A 167 6.48 -15.70 1.01
N ALA A 168 6.42 -14.60 0.29
CA ALA A 168 7.20 -14.37 -0.91
C ALA A 168 8.41 -13.48 -0.60
N LYS A 169 9.53 -13.72 -1.30
CA LYS A 169 10.76 -12.95 -1.19
C LYS A 169 10.95 -12.12 -2.45
N VAL A 170 10.89 -10.80 -2.28
CA VAL A 170 11.18 -9.86 -3.35
C VAL A 170 12.59 -9.33 -3.17
N SER A 171 13.45 -9.54 -4.14
CA SER A 171 14.82 -9.06 -4.11
C SER A 171 15.06 -8.05 -5.21
N ALA A 172 15.62 -6.90 -4.85
CA ALA A 172 16.04 -5.87 -5.78
C ALA A 172 17.55 -5.65 -5.64
N SER A 173 18.25 -5.61 -6.76
CA SER A 173 19.67 -5.28 -6.82
C SER A 173 19.86 -3.96 -7.56
N THR A 174 20.56 -3.03 -6.95
CA THR A 174 20.98 -1.77 -7.58
C THR A 174 22.42 -1.84 -8.13
N GLY A 175 22.93 -3.06 -8.29
CA GLY A 175 24.33 -3.30 -8.73
C GLY A 175 25.37 -3.18 -7.60
N LYS A 176 25.11 -2.39 -6.56
CA LYS A 176 25.99 -2.22 -5.39
C LYS A 176 25.34 -2.70 -4.08
N THR A 177 24.03 -2.75 -4.03
CA THR A 177 23.28 -3.12 -2.82
C THR A 177 22.21 -4.14 -3.18
N TYR A 178 22.13 -5.21 -2.40
CA TYR A 178 21.09 -6.22 -2.51
C TYR A 178 20.09 -6.01 -1.36
N VAL A 179 18.86 -5.63 -1.73
CA VAL A 179 17.78 -5.41 -0.77
C VAL A 179 16.81 -6.58 -0.87
N VAL A 180 16.61 -7.26 0.25
CA VAL A 180 15.62 -8.32 0.38
C VAL A 180 14.43 -7.77 1.14
N ARG A 181 13.25 -7.99 0.58
CA ARG A 181 11.97 -7.68 1.21
C ARG A 181 11.10 -8.93 1.21
N HIS A 182 10.23 -9.00 2.17
CA HIS A 182 9.30 -10.10 2.31
C HIS A 182 7.87 -9.59 2.18
N GLU A 183 7.01 -10.46 1.69
CA GLU A 183 5.62 -10.16 1.39
C GLU A 183 4.74 -11.31 1.89
N LEU A 184 3.65 -10.98 2.59
CA LEU A 184 2.62 -11.93 2.95
C LEU A 184 1.62 -12.06 1.80
N VAL A 185 1.52 -13.24 1.26
CA VAL A 185 0.64 -13.57 0.13
C VAL A 185 -0.43 -14.54 0.60
N LEU A 186 -1.69 -14.15 0.43
CA LEU A 186 -2.82 -15.07 0.57
C LEU A 186 -2.90 -15.95 -0.67
N VAL A 187 -2.94 -17.24 -0.45
CA VAL A 187 -3.01 -18.26 -1.50
C VAL A 187 -4.41 -18.83 -1.53
N ILE A 188 -5.11 -18.61 -2.62
CA ILE A 188 -6.48 -19.13 -2.82
C ILE A 188 -6.37 -20.48 -3.52
N CYS A 189 -6.77 -21.54 -2.85
CA CYS A 189 -6.70 -22.89 -3.35
C CYS A 189 -8.07 -23.39 -3.79
N LYS A 190 -8.09 -24.33 -4.71
CA LYS A 190 -9.30 -25.08 -5.07
C LYS A 190 -9.75 -25.92 -3.87
N ALA A 191 -11.04 -25.98 -3.64
CA ALA A 191 -11.62 -26.72 -2.52
C ALA A 191 -11.05 -28.16 -2.43
N GLY A 192 -10.51 -28.50 -1.24
CA GLY A 192 -9.95 -29.84 -0.97
C GLY A 192 -8.61 -30.14 -1.66
N SER A 193 -7.91 -29.15 -2.22
CA SER A 193 -6.67 -29.35 -2.96
C SER A 193 -5.68 -28.22 -2.67
N ASN A 194 -4.40 -28.46 -2.95
CA ASN A 194 -3.35 -27.46 -2.90
C ASN A 194 -3.11 -26.77 -4.28
N GLU A 195 -4.05 -26.95 -5.20
CA GLU A 195 -4.03 -26.29 -6.52
C GLU A 195 -4.42 -24.83 -6.36
N VAL A 196 -3.54 -23.93 -6.73
CA VAL A 196 -3.72 -22.48 -6.56
C VAL A 196 -4.54 -21.90 -7.68
N ILE A 197 -5.62 -21.20 -7.32
CA ILE A 197 -6.48 -20.46 -8.26
C ILE A 197 -6.01 -19.02 -8.39
N ASP A 198 -5.69 -18.36 -7.25
CA ASP A 198 -5.27 -16.96 -7.22
C ASP A 198 -4.28 -16.70 -6.08
N ARG A 199 -3.51 -15.61 -6.20
CA ARG A 199 -2.60 -15.14 -5.16
C ARG A 199 -2.80 -13.66 -4.94
N ILE A 200 -2.96 -13.27 -3.70
CA ILE A 200 -3.27 -11.90 -3.31
C ILE A 200 -2.22 -11.42 -2.33
N SER A 201 -1.44 -10.42 -2.73
CA SER A 201 -0.55 -9.74 -1.81
C SER A 201 -1.35 -9.04 -0.72
N LEU A 202 -1.13 -9.40 0.53
CA LEU A 202 -1.79 -8.76 1.66
C LEU A 202 -0.92 -7.65 2.25
N LYS A 203 0.37 -7.94 2.48
CA LYS A 203 1.33 -6.97 3.00
C LYS A 203 2.70 -7.23 2.38
N GLY A 204 3.27 -6.21 1.78
CA GLY A 204 4.58 -6.28 1.14
C GLY A 204 5.59 -5.31 1.72
N ASN A 205 6.83 -5.42 1.24
CA ASN A 205 7.94 -4.52 1.55
C ASN A 205 8.46 -4.57 3.00
N ASP A 206 8.19 -5.65 3.74
CA ASP A 206 8.73 -5.85 5.07
C ASP A 206 10.18 -6.35 5.05
N VAL A 207 10.99 -5.81 5.97
CA VAL A 207 12.39 -6.23 6.16
C VAL A 207 12.45 -7.54 6.94
N THR A 208 11.54 -7.71 7.89
CA THR A 208 11.50 -8.85 8.81
C THR A 208 10.29 -9.73 8.54
N VAL A 209 10.48 -11.04 8.56
CA VAL A 209 9.39 -12.01 8.40
C VAL A 209 8.50 -12.12 9.64
N GLU A 210 9.02 -11.73 10.81
CA GLU A 210 8.32 -11.85 12.10
C GLU A 210 6.96 -11.10 12.09
N THR A 211 6.94 -9.88 11.54
CA THR A 211 5.71 -9.10 11.40
C THR A 211 4.66 -9.80 10.55
N LEU A 212 5.10 -10.52 9.51
CA LEU A 212 4.21 -11.24 8.61
C LEU A 212 3.63 -12.50 9.27
N TYR A 213 4.42 -13.21 10.09
CA TYR A 213 3.91 -14.32 10.91
C TYR A 213 2.86 -13.84 11.89
N GLN A 214 3.11 -12.74 12.60
CA GLN A 214 2.18 -12.18 13.57
C GLN A 214 0.90 -11.70 12.90
N LEU A 215 0.98 -11.09 11.71
CA LEU A 215 -0.21 -10.68 10.96
C LEU A 215 -1.07 -11.88 10.55
N TRP A 216 -0.45 -12.97 10.08
CA TRP A 216 -1.18 -14.19 9.73
C TRP A 216 -1.81 -14.85 10.97
N SER A 217 -1.07 -14.95 12.07
CA SER A 217 -1.59 -15.44 13.34
C SER A 217 -2.75 -14.58 13.86
N TYR A 218 -2.67 -13.26 13.72
CA TYR A 218 -3.74 -12.33 14.10
C TYR A 218 -5.03 -12.60 13.31
N ILE A 219 -4.91 -12.73 11.99
CA ILE A 219 -6.06 -13.04 11.11
C ILE A 219 -6.69 -14.38 11.47
N ARG A 220 -5.87 -15.41 11.66
CA ARG A 220 -6.36 -16.76 12.03
C ARG A 220 -7.09 -16.75 13.37
N ARG A 221 -6.53 -16.07 14.38
CA ARG A 221 -7.18 -15.92 15.71
C ARG A 221 -8.50 -15.18 15.61
N PHE A 222 -8.53 -14.10 14.84
CA PHE A 222 -9.78 -13.37 14.61
C PHE A 222 -10.85 -14.25 13.97
N MET A 223 -10.51 -14.96 12.91
CA MET A 223 -11.47 -15.82 12.18
C MET A 223 -11.96 -17.01 13.03
N ALA A 224 -11.11 -17.53 13.92
CA ALA A 224 -11.45 -18.65 14.80
C ALA A 224 -12.23 -18.21 16.05
N TYR A 225 -11.77 -17.18 16.75
CA TYR A 225 -12.24 -16.83 18.11
C TYR A 225 -12.88 -15.43 18.21
N GLY A 226 -12.76 -14.59 17.16
CA GLY A 226 -13.24 -13.22 17.16
C GLY A 226 -12.33 -12.26 17.94
N PRO A 227 -12.81 -11.00 18.20
CA PRO A 227 -11.98 -9.95 18.77
C PRO A 227 -11.58 -10.22 20.23
N ALA A 228 -12.31 -11.05 20.97
CA ALA A 228 -12.03 -11.32 22.38
C ALA A 228 -10.68 -12.02 22.64
N ARG A 229 -10.09 -12.65 21.61
CA ARG A 229 -8.83 -13.41 21.73
C ARG A 229 -7.67 -12.81 20.96
N ILE A 230 -7.85 -11.61 20.45
CA ILE A 230 -6.78 -10.83 19.78
C ILE A 230 -6.44 -9.61 20.61
N PRO A 231 -5.23 -9.05 20.50
CA PRO A 231 -4.88 -7.78 21.13
C PRO A 231 -5.82 -6.66 20.66
N ASP A 232 -6.19 -5.78 21.59
CA ASP A 232 -6.96 -4.58 21.26
C ASP A 232 -6.04 -3.57 20.57
N LEU A 233 -6.00 -3.65 19.25
CA LEU A 233 -5.25 -2.75 18.40
C LEU A 233 -6.13 -1.58 18.00
N LYS A 234 -5.57 -0.38 18.05
CA LYS A 234 -6.28 0.81 17.57
C LYS A 234 -6.28 0.84 16.05
N ALA A 235 -7.47 0.69 15.47
CA ALA A 235 -7.66 0.89 14.04
C ALA A 235 -7.14 2.26 13.60
N ARG A 236 -6.61 2.31 12.41
CA ARG A 236 -6.13 3.55 11.77
C ARG A 236 -7.27 4.56 11.70
N VAL A 237 -6.98 5.81 12.07
CA VAL A 237 -7.94 6.90 11.89
C VAL A 237 -8.22 7.07 10.40
N GLN A 238 -9.45 6.79 9.99
CA GLN A 238 -9.89 6.99 8.62
C GLN A 238 -9.93 8.49 8.33
N GLY A 239 -9.19 8.93 7.33
CA GLY A 239 -9.18 10.33 6.87
C GLY A 239 -7.79 10.83 6.52
N VAL A 240 -7.76 11.84 5.64
CA VAL A 240 -6.51 12.48 5.22
C VAL A 240 -6.30 13.72 6.09
N SER A 241 -5.44 13.60 7.09
CA SER A 241 -5.02 14.75 7.90
C SER A 241 -3.89 15.50 7.19
N PHE A 242 -4.00 16.84 7.11
CA PHE A 242 -2.95 17.67 6.53
C PHE A 242 -1.62 17.51 7.28
N VAL A 243 -1.66 17.59 8.61
CA VAL A 243 -0.46 17.49 9.45
C VAL A 243 0.19 16.12 9.36
N SER A 244 -0.61 15.02 9.44
CA SER A 244 -0.09 13.66 9.30
C SER A 244 0.54 13.43 7.92
N SER A 245 -0.10 13.95 6.86
CA SER A 245 0.41 13.85 5.49
C SER A 245 1.69 14.64 5.28
N LEU A 246 1.77 15.86 5.83
CA LEU A 246 2.94 16.74 5.71
C LEU A 246 4.18 16.09 6.33
N PHE A 247 4.02 15.43 7.47
CA PHE A 247 5.09 14.75 8.19
C PHE A 247 5.19 13.25 7.90
N HIS A 248 4.49 12.76 6.86
CA HIS A 248 4.48 11.34 6.50
C HIS A 248 5.89 10.75 6.33
N PHE A 249 6.79 11.50 5.69
CA PHE A 249 8.18 11.08 5.48
C PHE A 249 9.12 11.44 6.63
N MET A 250 8.61 12.11 7.66
CA MET A 250 9.37 12.57 8.82
C MET A 250 8.59 12.31 10.11
N PRO A 251 8.22 11.05 10.42
CA PRO A 251 7.40 10.74 11.59
C PRO A 251 8.07 11.12 12.92
N TYR A 252 9.40 11.16 12.94
CA TYR A 252 10.22 11.53 14.12
C TYR A 252 10.03 12.97 14.57
N ILE A 253 9.67 13.92 13.69
CA ILE A 253 9.36 15.31 14.06
C ILE A 253 7.87 15.63 14.04
N SER A 254 7.03 14.67 13.67
CA SER A 254 5.59 14.86 13.58
C SER A 254 4.98 15.21 14.94
N PRO A 255 4.15 16.27 15.03
CA PRO A 255 3.43 16.61 16.26
C PRO A 255 2.24 15.70 16.53
N THR A 256 1.89 14.80 15.61
CA THR A 256 0.74 13.91 15.70
C THR A 256 0.94 12.81 16.75
N GLU A 257 -0.14 12.12 17.10
CA GLU A 257 -0.07 10.96 17.99
C GLU A 257 0.76 9.81 17.40
N GLU A 258 0.68 9.62 16.09
CA GLU A 258 1.52 8.67 15.34
C GLU A 258 3.00 8.99 15.51
N GLY A 259 3.38 10.28 15.37
CA GLY A 259 4.75 10.72 15.60
C GLY A 259 5.21 10.51 17.06
N ARG A 260 4.34 10.72 18.04
CA ARG A 260 4.65 10.42 19.46
C ARG A 260 4.90 8.94 19.68
N ARG A 261 4.06 8.07 19.11
CA ARG A 261 4.25 6.62 19.16
C ARG A 261 5.53 6.19 18.47
N PHE A 262 5.84 6.76 17.31
CA PHE A 262 7.10 6.49 16.61
C PHE A 262 8.29 6.82 17.52
N ARG A 263 8.33 8.02 18.11
CA ARG A 263 9.41 8.44 19.02
C ARG A 263 9.54 7.57 20.28
N SER A 264 8.42 7.06 20.82
CA SER A 264 8.46 6.17 22.00
C SER A 264 9.09 4.80 21.74
N LYS A 265 9.15 4.38 20.47
CA LYS A 265 9.74 3.11 20.03
C LYS A 265 11.18 3.25 19.53
N MET A 266 11.69 4.50 19.43
CA MET A 266 13.04 4.78 18.91
C MET A 266 14.11 4.26 19.85
N ARG A 267 15.17 3.72 19.24
CA ARG A 267 16.40 3.29 19.90
C ARG A 267 17.49 4.34 19.72
N TRP A 268 18.52 4.31 20.56
CA TRP A 268 19.63 5.25 20.46
C TRP A 268 20.35 5.22 19.10
N LEU A 269 20.34 4.07 18.40
CA LEU A 269 20.91 3.90 17.06
C LEU A 269 20.12 4.64 15.96
N ASP A 270 18.89 5.04 16.22
CA ASP A 270 18.06 5.73 15.24
C ASP A 270 18.38 7.23 15.15
N TYR A 271 18.94 7.83 16.21
CA TYR A 271 19.24 9.26 16.27
C TYR A 271 20.22 9.74 15.19
N PRO A 272 21.33 9.05 14.87
CA PRO A 272 22.21 9.45 13.78
C PRO A 272 21.50 9.49 12.42
N ILE A 273 20.62 8.53 12.15
CA ILE A 273 19.85 8.46 10.91
C ILE A 273 18.88 9.64 10.83
N ILE A 274 18.21 9.95 11.94
CA ILE A 274 17.30 11.10 12.04
C ILE A 274 18.06 12.40 11.83
N PHE A 275 19.23 12.56 12.46
CA PHE A 275 20.07 13.74 12.27
C PHE A 275 20.43 13.95 10.80
N LEU A 276 20.80 12.90 10.08
CA LEU A 276 21.06 12.97 8.65
C LEU A 276 19.79 13.31 7.84
N THR A 277 18.65 12.75 8.18
CA THR A 277 17.40 12.97 7.43
C THR A 277 16.83 14.38 7.66
N ILE A 278 17.09 15.03 8.78
CA ILE A 278 16.70 16.43 9.03
C ILE A 278 17.30 17.39 8.00
N TRP A 279 18.53 17.15 7.52
CA TRP A 279 19.17 17.98 6.50
C TRP A 279 18.42 17.98 5.17
N PHE A 280 17.59 16.96 4.92
CA PHE A 280 16.75 16.85 3.73
C PHE A 280 15.31 17.35 3.96
N PHE A 281 15.08 18.11 5.04
CA PHE A 281 13.76 18.67 5.36
C PHE A 281 13.14 19.45 4.20
N TRP A 282 13.93 20.19 3.46
CA TRP A 282 13.52 20.95 2.28
C TRP A 282 13.08 20.08 1.09
N ILE A 283 13.39 18.78 1.09
CA ILE A 283 12.88 17.79 0.12
C ILE A 283 11.63 17.12 0.69
N TRP A 284 11.68 16.69 1.95
CA TRP A 284 10.62 15.90 2.56
C TRP A 284 9.34 16.70 2.79
N LEU A 285 9.46 17.99 3.11
CA LEU A 285 8.30 18.84 3.36
C LEU A 285 7.47 19.08 2.09
N PRO A 286 8.04 19.50 0.94
CA PRO A 286 7.31 19.55 -0.33
C PRO A 286 6.73 18.22 -0.75
N LEU A 287 7.47 17.13 -0.55
CA LEU A 287 6.98 15.78 -0.85
C LEU A 287 5.78 15.41 0.03
N GLY A 288 5.80 15.75 1.32
CA GLY A 288 4.66 15.58 2.23
C GLY A 288 3.43 16.40 1.81
N LEU A 289 3.63 17.62 1.31
CA LEU A 289 2.55 18.43 0.74
C LEU A 289 1.97 17.77 -0.52
N CYS A 290 2.85 17.30 -1.42
CA CYS A 290 2.41 16.58 -2.63
C CYS A 290 1.71 15.27 -2.28
N TYR A 291 2.15 14.57 -1.24
CA TYR A 291 1.48 13.40 -0.69
C TYR A 291 0.05 13.75 -0.22
N TYR A 292 -0.11 14.86 0.52
CA TYR A 292 -1.43 15.32 0.94
C TYR A 292 -2.34 15.58 -0.26
N ILE A 293 -1.85 16.27 -1.29
CA ILE A 293 -2.60 16.56 -2.52
C ILE A 293 -3.02 15.25 -3.20
N ALA A 294 -2.08 14.33 -3.41
CA ALA A 294 -2.34 13.04 -4.01
C ALA A 294 -3.39 12.24 -3.23
N MET A 295 -3.27 12.17 -1.91
CA MET A 295 -4.21 11.48 -1.03
C MET A 295 -5.59 12.15 -1.00
N LYS A 296 -5.65 13.48 -1.09
CA LYS A 296 -6.92 14.22 -1.11
C LYS A 296 -7.70 14.02 -2.41
N CYS A 297 -6.98 13.94 -3.53
CA CYS A 297 -7.55 13.68 -4.86
C CYS A 297 -7.89 12.21 -5.07
N ALA A 298 -7.15 11.31 -4.43
CA ALA A 298 -7.30 9.86 -4.60
C ALA A 298 -8.70 9.38 -4.18
N PRO A 299 -9.32 8.47 -4.95
CA PRO A 299 -10.61 7.90 -4.61
C PRO A 299 -10.53 7.05 -3.34
N GLU A 300 -11.53 7.20 -2.47
CA GLU A 300 -11.71 6.32 -1.32
C GLU A 300 -12.27 4.97 -1.75
N PRO A 301 -11.79 3.85 -1.15
CA PRO A 301 -12.42 2.56 -1.37
C PRO A 301 -13.85 2.59 -0.81
N ARG A 302 -14.80 2.21 -1.65
CA ARG A 302 -16.21 2.11 -1.26
C ARG A 302 -16.69 0.70 -1.52
N TRP A 303 -17.05 0.01 -0.47
CA TRP A 303 -17.65 -1.30 -0.57
C TRP A 303 -19.07 -1.20 -1.15
N PRO A 304 -19.49 -2.14 -2.00
CA PRO A 304 -20.89 -2.26 -2.43
C PRO A 304 -21.81 -2.43 -1.22
N ALA A 305 -23.06 -1.98 -1.39
CA ALA A 305 -24.07 -2.09 -0.34
C ALA A 305 -24.26 -3.54 0.13
N GLU A 306 -24.24 -4.49 -0.78
CA GLU A 306 -24.36 -5.93 -0.51
C GLU A 306 -23.29 -6.44 0.46
N VAL A 307 -22.00 -6.10 0.22
CA VAL A 307 -20.89 -6.46 1.12
C VAL A 307 -21.04 -5.78 2.47
N GLY A 308 -21.54 -4.54 2.46
CA GLY A 308 -21.81 -3.77 3.68
C GLY A 308 -22.91 -4.39 4.53
N GLU A 309 -23.98 -4.86 3.90
CA GLU A 309 -25.13 -5.51 4.55
C GLU A 309 -24.75 -6.89 5.07
N GLU A 310 -24.11 -7.74 4.26
CA GLU A 310 -23.58 -9.04 4.71
C GLU A 310 -22.64 -8.90 5.93
N SER A 311 -21.88 -7.81 5.99
CA SER A 311 -20.97 -7.54 7.12
C SER A 311 -21.72 -7.09 8.39
N ARG A 312 -22.95 -6.59 8.27
CA ARG A 312 -23.78 -6.12 9.40
C ARG A 312 -24.80 -7.17 9.91
N GLN A 313 -25.25 -8.05 9.05
CA GLN A 313 -26.32 -9.04 9.36
C GLN A 313 -25.98 -9.97 10.53
N GLY A 314 -24.70 -10.19 10.83
CA GLY A 314 -24.28 -10.89 12.04
C GLY A 314 -24.72 -10.22 13.35
N LYS A 315 -25.05 -8.92 13.34
CA LYS A 315 -25.47 -8.15 14.51
C LYS A 315 -26.93 -8.39 14.91
N GLU A 316 -27.78 -8.76 13.96
CA GLU A 316 -29.20 -9.00 14.21
C GLU A 316 -29.47 -10.43 14.70
N ALA A 317 -28.72 -11.41 14.19
CA ALA A 317 -28.86 -12.81 14.61
C ALA A 317 -28.37 -13.08 16.05
N SER A 318 -27.53 -12.21 16.64
CA SER A 318 -27.07 -12.34 18.02
C SER A 318 -27.96 -11.60 19.05
N ARG A 319 -29.00 -10.88 18.57
CA ARG A 319 -29.96 -10.14 19.41
C ARG A 319 -31.34 -10.77 19.47
N SER A 320 -31.59 -11.80 18.71
CA SER A 320 -32.77 -12.67 18.78
C SER A 320 -32.44 -13.99 19.52
#